data_ec8bf26fb201650e68e8ed80eeff00f1
#
_entry.id   ec8bf26fb201650e68e8ed80eeff00f1
#
_cell.length_a   1.000
_cell.length_b   1.000
_cell.length_c   1.000
_cell.angle_alpha   90.00
_cell.angle_beta   90.00
_cell.angle_gamma   90.00
#
_symmetry.space_group_name_H-M   'P 1'
#
loop_
_entity.id
_entity.type
_entity.pdbx_description
1 polymer ?
#
loop_
_entity_poly.entity_id
_entity_poly.type
_entity_poly.pdbx_seq_one_letter_code
_entity_poly.pdbx_strand_id
1 'polypeptide(L)'
;MTEENSFYEKLKDKIAFRISKKKLKKILPPDNIDAVLNSIEKYRGRGFYDKIRLAQENNELKSLSERVIKHKPKVIVEIGTWNGGTFFVWSRIFPYVRKIISIDLPDGQYGGGYDIKRIKFFREFISDRKNTAMYFIRGDSKSSESVTRLKEILGDDKIDFLYLDGDHTYEGIKKDFEIYSYLMSDDGLIGFHDINTFKDGHEVYKYWNEIKKDYKYEEFIKPGSRTMGNGLLYLNK
;
A
#
# COMPACT_ATOMS: atom_id res chain seq x y z
N MET A 1 -0.19 -5.90 -34.75
CA MET A 1 -1.16 -4.85 -34.36
C MET A 1 -0.89 -3.65 -35.25
N THR A 2 -1.85 -3.24 -36.07
CA THR A 2 -1.70 -2.10 -36.99
C THR A 2 -1.58 -0.79 -36.19
N GLU A 3 -0.92 0.23 -36.75
CA GLU A 3 -0.76 1.55 -36.12
C GLU A 3 -2.10 2.20 -35.76
N GLU A 4 -3.13 2.01 -36.56
CA GLU A 4 -4.50 2.44 -36.31
C GLU A 4 -5.10 1.83 -35.02
N ASN A 5 -4.92 0.53 -34.79
CA ASN A 5 -5.37 -0.12 -33.57
C ASN A 5 -4.66 0.45 -32.33
N SER A 6 -3.36 0.77 -32.44
CA SER A 6 -2.60 1.40 -31.35
C SER A 6 -3.09 2.80 -31.03
N PHE A 7 -3.45 3.60 -32.03
CA PHE A 7 -4.00 4.95 -31.84
C PHE A 7 -5.38 4.90 -31.16
N TYR A 8 -6.26 4.02 -31.60
CA TYR A 8 -7.61 3.87 -31.07
C TYR A 8 -7.59 3.42 -29.59
N GLU A 9 -6.74 2.50 -29.22
CA GLU A 9 -6.57 2.05 -27.83
C GLU A 9 -5.99 3.17 -26.93
N LYS A 10 -5.03 3.95 -27.42
CA LYS A 10 -4.51 5.12 -26.70
C LYS A 10 -5.60 6.18 -26.46
N LEU A 11 -6.45 6.43 -27.44
CA LEU A 11 -7.55 7.37 -27.32
C LEU A 11 -8.61 6.89 -26.33
N LYS A 12 -8.99 5.61 -26.38
CA LYS A 12 -9.90 5.00 -25.39
C LYS A 12 -9.36 5.11 -23.97
N ASP A 13 -8.07 4.81 -23.76
CA ASP A 13 -7.43 4.93 -22.45
C ASP A 13 -7.43 6.37 -21.94
N LYS A 14 -7.12 7.34 -22.81
CA LYS A 14 -7.17 8.78 -22.47
C LYS A 14 -8.56 9.24 -22.04
N ILE A 15 -9.60 8.80 -22.75
CA ILE A 15 -11.00 9.10 -22.40
C ILE A 15 -11.40 8.44 -21.08
N ALA A 16 -11.06 7.13 -20.91
CA ALA A 16 -11.34 6.39 -19.69
C ALA A 16 -10.67 7.05 -18.47
N PHE A 17 -9.39 7.42 -18.60
CA PHE A 17 -8.66 8.13 -17.54
C PHE A 17 -9.32 9.45 -17.17
N ARG A 18 -9.66 10.29 -18.16
CA ARG A 18 -10.31 11.61 -17.94
C ARG A 18 -11.62 11.47 -17.16
N ILE A 19 -12.45 10.51 -17.56
CA ILE A 19 -13.72 10.22 -16.89
C ILE A 19 -13.47 9.74 -15.45
N SER A 20 -12.55 8.81 -15.27
CA SER A 20 -12.21 8.22 -13.98
C SER A 20 -11.63 9.25 -13.01
N LYS A 21 -10.72 10.09 -13.48
CA LYS A 21 -10.17 11.22 -12.73
C LYS A 21 -11.28 12.17 -12.26
N LYS A 22 -12.21 12.55 -13.14
CA LYS A 22 -13.34 13.44 -12.78
C LYS A 22 -14.24 12.80 -11.72
N LYS A 23 -14.50 11.51 -11.84
CA LYS A 23 -15.29 10.75 -10.85
C LYS A 23 -14.56 10.63 -9.52
N LEU A 24 -13.27 10.30 -9.53
CA LEU A 24 -12.45 10.22 -8.32
C LEU A 24 -12.45 11.54 -7.55
N LYS A 25 -12.20 12.66 -8.23
CA LYS A 25 -12.19 14.00 -7.60
C LYS A 25 -13.49 14.38 -6.89
N LYS A 26 -14.63 13.83 -7.35
CA LYS A 26 -15.92 14.07 -6.71
C LYS A 26 -16.13 13.32 -5.40
N ILE A 27 -15.36 12.27 -5.19
CA ILE A 27 -15.49 11.38 -4.03
C ILE A 27 -14.24 11.34 -3.16
N LEU A 28 -13.22 12.20 -3.45
CA LEU A 28 -12.06 12.26 -2.59
C LEU A 28 -12.50 12.57 -1.15
N PRO A 29 -12.29 11.65 -0.22
CA PRO A 29 -12.84 11.79 1.13
C PRO A 29 -11.98 12.73 1.98
N PRO A 30 -12.54 13.27 3.08
CA PRO A 30 -11.76 13.87 4.15
C PRO A 30 -10.85 12.84 4.83
N ASP A 31 -10.01 13.31 5.76
CA ASP A 31 -9.07 12.48 6.54
C ASP A 31 -9.81 11.65 7.61
N ASN A 32 -10.72 10.79 7.17
CA ASN A 32 -11.53 9.93 8.02
C ASN A 32 -11.61 8.53 7.39
N ILE A 33 -11.25 7.50 8.16
CA ILE A 33 -11.13 6.13 7.64
C ILE A 33 -12.46 5.59 7.09
N ASP A 34 -13.58 5.82 7.77
CA ASP A 34 -14.88 5.33 7.31
C ASP A 34 -15.29 6.00 5.99
N ALA A 35 -15.03 7.30 5.86
CA ALA A 35 -15.26 8.03 4.61
C ALA A 35 -14.35 7.53 3.47
N VAL A 36 -13.09 7.18 3.78
CA VAL A 36 -12.14 6.62 2.81
C VAL A 36 -12.59 5.25 2.33
N LEU A 37 -12.94 4.33 3.23
CA LEU A 37 -13.44 2.99 2.89
C LEU A 37 -14.73 3.06 2.07
N ASN A 38 -15.69 3.89 2.47
CA ASN A 38 -16.92 4.13 1.73
C ASN A 38 -16.66 4.70 0.33
N SER A 39 -15.64 5.54 0.16
CA SER A 39 -15.24 6.06 -1.14
C SER A 39 -14.68 4.97 -2.07
N ILE A 40 -13.90 4.02 -1.54
CA ILE A 40 -13.42 2.85 -2.29
C ILE A 40 -14.60 2.02 -2.78
N GLU A 41 -15.55 1.73 -1.90
CA GLU A 41 -16.74 0.94 -2.25
C GLU A 41 -17.62 1.62 -3.31
N LYS A 42 -17.76 2.93 -3.24
CA LYS A 42 -18.60 3.72 -4.16
C LYS A 42 -17.91 4.09 -5.47
N TYR A 43 -16.58 4.06 -5.51
CA TYR A 43 -15.88 4.47 -6.70
C TYR A 43 -16.20 3.56 -7.90
N ARG A 44 -16.58 4.17 -9.01
CA ARG A 44 -16.82 3.52 -10.31
C ARG A 44 -16.24 4.40 -11.41
N GLY A 45 -15.03 4.08 -11.82
CA GLY A 45 -14.36 4.70 -12.94
C GLY A 45 -14.78 4.14 -14.29
N ARG A 46 -13.84 4.02 -15.22
CA ARG A 46 -14.04 3.44 -16.55
C ARG A 46 -12.78 2.74 -17.05
N GLY A 47 -12.97 1.63 -17.79
CA GLY A 47 -11.88 0.87 -18.40
C GLY A 47 -10.90 0.39 -17.35
N PHE A 48 -9.62 0.60 -17.61
CA PHE A 48 -8.52 0.18 -16.73
C PHE A 48 -8.55 0.85 -15.32
N TYR A 49 -9.31 1.94 -15.16
CA TYR A 49 -9.45 2.71 -13.92
C TYR A 49 -10.82 2.54 -13.27
N ASP A 50 -11.51 1.44 -13.54
CA ASP A 50 -12.90 1.20 -13.14
C ASP A 50 -13.10 1.17 -11.62
N LYS A 51 -12.13 0.61 -10.89
CA LYS A 51 -12.20 0.38 -9.44
C LYS A 51 -10.87 0.70 -8.74
N ILE A 52 -10.98 1.09 -7.49
CA ILE A 52 -9.93 0.99 -6.47
C ILE A 52 -10.22 -0.33 -5.75
N ARG A 53 -9.26 -1.26 -5.73
CA ARG A 53 -9.48 -2.60 -5.17
C ARG A 53 -8.73 -2.73 -3.87
N LEU A 54 -9.46 -3.05 -2.83
CA LEU A 54 -8.96 -3.36 -1.49
C LEU A 54 -9.10 -4.87 -1.27
N ALA A 55 -8.02 -5.53 -0.87
CA ALA A 55 -8.03 -6.96 -0.55
C ALA A 55 -8.26 -7.20 0.95
N GLN A 56 -7.92 -6.24 1.79
CA GLN A 56 -8.02 -6.31 3.24
C GLN A 56 -9.49 -6.27 3.73
N GLU A 57 -9.71 -6.86 4.90
CA GLU A 57 -10.98 -6.74 5.60
C GLU A 57 -11.12 -5.33 6.22
N ASN A 58 -12.27 -4.69 5.97
CA ASN A 58 -12.44 -3.27 6.30
C ASN A 58 -12.27 -2.96 7.80
N ASN A 59 -12.78 -3.79 8.71
CA ASN A 59 -12.68 -3.53 10.14
C ASN A 59 -11.25 -3.74 10.67
N GLU A 60 -10.53 -4.72 10.12
CA GLU A 60 -9.13 -4.98 10.46
C GLU A 60 -8.25 -3.81 10.03
N LEU A 61 -8.41 -3.37 8.77
CA LEU A 61 -7.70 -2.23 8.23
C LEU A 61 -8.06 -0.93 8.95
N LYS A 62 -9.33 -0.75 9.34
CA LYS A 62 -9.78 0.39 10.13
C LYS A 62 -9.06 0.43 11.48
N SER A 63 -9.05 -0.69 12.20
CA SER A 63 -8.42 -0.78 13.52
C SER A 63 -6.92 -0.53 13.47
N LEU A 64 -6.22 -1.10 12.47
CA LEU A 64 -4.82 -0.79 12.18
C LEU A 64 -4.62 0.71 11.91
N SER A 65 -5.42 1.28 11.02
CA SER A 65 -5.34 2.68 10.62
C SER A 65 -5.49 3.63 11.81
N GLU A 66 -6.43 3.36 12.72
CA GLU A 66 -6.66 4.15 13.94
C GLU A 66 -5.45 4.15 14.88
N ARG A 67 -4.64 3.10 14.89
CA ARG A 67 -3.38 3.06 15.63
C ARG A 67 -2.31 3.90 14.95
N VAL A 68 -2.12 3.68 13.64
CA VAL A 68 -1.10 4.38 12.86
C VAL A 68 -1.37 5.89 12.80
N ILE A 69 -2.63 6.34 12.71
CA ILE A 69 -3.00 7.78 12.73
C ILE A 69 -2.48 8.49 14.00
N LYS A 70 -2.54 7.84 15.15
CA LYS A 70 -2.07 8.42 16.43
C LYS A 70 -0.57 8.69 16.40
N HIS A 71 0.16 7.97 15.58
CA HIS A 71 1.62 8.10 15.43
C HIS A 71 2.04 9.25 14.50
N LYS A 72 1.09 9.79 13.73
CA LYS A 72 1.30 10.92 12.80
C LYS A 72 2.44 10.72 11.79
N PRO A 73 2.47 9.62 11.04
CA PRO A 73 3.55 9.31 10.12
C PRO A 73 3.68 10.40 9.04
N LYS A 74 4.92 10.79 8.72
CA LYS A 74 5.26 11.74 7.66
C LYS A 74 5.76 11.03 6.40
N VAL A 75 6.40 9.89 6.56
CA VAL A 75 6.95 9.06 5.48
C VAL A 75 6.38 7.65 5.60
N ILE A 76 5.68 7.22 4.53
CA ILE A 76 5.04 5.91 4.46
C ILE A 76 5.62 5.15 3.28
N VAL A 77 5.95 3.89 3.52
CA VAL A 77 6.35 2.92 2.48
C VAL A 77 5.40 1.74 2.51
N GLU A 78 4.89 1.34 1.35
CA GLU A 78 4.11 0.13 1.16
C GLU A 78 4.86 -0.80 0.20
N ILE A 79 5.03 -2.05 0.59
CA ILE A 79 5.55 -3.13 -0.24
C ILE A 79 4.37 -4.03 -0.60
N GLY A 80 4.09 -4.17 -1.91
CA GLY A 80 2.89 -4.87 -2.39
C GLY A 80 1.66 -3.95 -2.47
N THR A 81 1.60 -3.13 -3.51
CA THR A 81 0.51 -2.15 -3.71
C THR A 81 -0.64 -2.69 -4.57
N TRP A 82 -0.36 -3.65 -5.43
CA TRP A 82 -1.34 -4.29 -6.32
C TRP A 82 -2.25 -3.27 -7.03
N ASN A 83 -3.54 -3.26 -6.76
CA ASN A 83 -4.52 -2.34 -7.37
C ASN A 83 -4.72 -1.03 -6.62
N GLY A 84 -3.91 -0.76 -5.59
CA GLY A 84 -3.82 0.51 -4.89
C GLY A 84 -4.89 0.76 -3.83
N GLY A 85 -5.54 -0.28 -3.30
CA GLY A 85 -6.59 -0.12 -2.27
C GLY A 85 -6.03 0.44 -0.97
N THR A 86 -5.07 -0.25 -0.36
CA THR A 86 -4.36 0.20 0.84
C THR A 86 -3.59 1.49 0.60
N PHE A 87 -2.94 1.61 -0.56
CA PHE A 87 -2.23 2.82 -0.96
C PHE A 87 -3.14 4.06 -1.03
N PHE A 88 -4.39 3.88 -1.49
CA PHE A 88 -5.41 4.93 -1.41
C PHE A 88 -5.73 5.26 0.04
N VAL A 89 -5.95 4.27 0.89
CA VAL A 89 -6.21 4.49 2.33
C VAL A 89 -5.07 5.31 2.94
N TRP A 90 -3.81 4.86 2.82
CA TRP A 90 -2.65 5.56 3.37
C TRP A 90 -2.51 6.98 2.81
N SER A 91 -2.82 7.19 1.54
CA SER A 91 -2.76 8.50 0.90
C SER A 91 -3.83 9.47 1.41
N ARG A 92 -4.90 8.99 2.05
CA ARG A 92 -6.05 9.81 2.44
C ARG A 92 -6.18 10.04 3.94
N ILE A 93 -5.88 9.04 4.77
CA ILE A 93 -6.14 9.12 6.22
C ILE A 93 -5.09 9.89 7.01
N PHE A 94 -3.91 10.11 6.47
CA PHE A 94 -2.81 10.78 7.17
C PHE A 94 -2.62 12.23 6.68
N PRO A 95 -3.10 13.23 7.42
CA PRO A 95 -2.99 14.63 7.00
C PRO A 95 -1.55 15.16 7.02
N TYR A 96 -0.64 14.51 7.75
CA TYR A 96 0.74 14.94 7.94
C TYR A 96 1.74 14.26 6.98
N VAL A 97 1.29 13.34 6.14
CA VAL A 97 2.15 12.63 5.20
C VAL A 97 2.78 13.59 4.19
N ARG A 98 4.12 13.53 4.10
CA ARG A 98 4.92 14.26 3.11
C ARG A 98 5.37 13.37 1.95
N LYS A 99 5.74 12.12 2.26
CA LYS A 99 6.15 11.13 1.26
C LYS A 99 5.33 9.86 1.43
N ILE A 100 4.76 9.37 0.34
CA ILE A 100 4.15 8.05 0.27
C ILE A 100 4.78 7.29 -0.90
N ILE A 101 5.32 6.12 -0.63
CA ILE A 101 6.17 5.38 -1.55
C ILE A 101 5.59 3.97 -1.71
N SER A 102 5.38 3.57 -2.95
CA SER A 102 4.98 2.22 -3.32
C SER A 102 6.18 1.48 -3.88
N ILE A 103 6.41 0.26 -3.41
CA ILE A 103 7.35 -0.70 -4.00
C ILE A 103 6.54 -1.92 -4.40
N ASP A 104 6.55 -2.28 -5.70
CA ASP A 104 5.71 -3.37 -6.18
C ASP A 104 6.36 -4.08 -7.37
N LEU A 105 6.29 -5.41 -7.37
CA LEU A 105 6.89 -6.26 -8.39
C LEU A 105 5.93 -6.37 -9.58
N PRO A 106 6.29 -5.83 -10.76
CA PRO A 106 5.52 -6.07 -11.97
C PRO A 106 5.43 -7.57 -12.28
N ASP A 107 4.24 -8.03 -12.63
CA ASP A 107 3.97 -9.42 -13.02
C ASP A 107 4.29 -10.49 -11.95
N GLY A 108 4.21 -10.11 -10.66
CA GLY A 108 4.42 -11.01 -9.53
C GLY A 108 3.38 -12.13 -9.41
N GLN A 109 3.72 -13.19 -8.65
CA GLN A 109 2.95 -14.45 -8.58
C GLN A 109 1.49 -14.31 -8.13
N TYR A 110 1.19 -13.37 -7.23
CA TYR A 110 -0.15 -13.21 -6.62
C TYR A 110 -1.04 -12.21 -7.34
N GLY A 111 -0.94 -12.15 -8.68
CA GLY A 111 -1.72 -11.24 -9.51
C GLY A 111 -0.90 -10.04 -10.01
N GLY A 112 0.39 -10.05 -9.72
CA GLY A 112 1.37 -9.06 -10.16
C GLY A 112 1.13 -7.67 -9.62
N GLY A 113 2.16 -6.85 -9.64
CA GLY A 113 2.04 -5.45 -9.31
C GLY A 113 1.18 -4.66 -10.31
N TYR A 114 1.01 -3.39 -10.05
CA TYR A 114 0.23 -2.54 -10.93
C TYR A 114 0.92 -2.28 -12.28
N ASP A 115 0.13 -2.21 -13.34
CA ASP A 115 0.58 -1.72 -14.65
C ASP A 115 1.06 -0.25 -14.52
N ILE A 116 2.10 0.12 -15.25
CA ILE A 116 2.66 1.48 -15.27
C ILE A 116 1.60 2.56 -15.58
N LYS A 117 0.56 2.21 -16.32
CA LYS A 117 -0.58 3.10 -16.60
C LYS A 117 -1.35 3.48 -15.34
N ARG A 118 -1.32 2.65 -14.28
CA ARG A 118 -1.99 2.97 -13.02
C ARG A 118 -1.32 4.11 -12.25
N ILE A 119 -0.03 4.34 -12.44
CA ILE A 119 0.70 5.41 -11.74
C ILE A 119 0.03 6.76 -11.92
N LYS A 120 -0.39 7.09 -13.15
CA LYS A 120 -1.10 8.36 -13.39
C LYS A 120 -2.44 8.47 -12.64
N PHE A 121 -3.09 7.31 -12.38
CA PHE A 121 -4.32 7.27 -11.62
C PHE A 121 -4.06 7.35 -10.12
N PHE A 122 -3.05 6.66 -9.61
CA PHE A 122 -2.67 6.74 -8.21
C PHE A 122 -2.25 8.16 -7.80
N ARG A 123 -1.57 8.89 -8.68
CA ARG A 123 -1.23 10.30 -8.44
C ARG A 123 -2.45 11.20 -8.21
N GLU A 124 -3.63 10.82 -8.72
CA GLU A 124 -4.87 11.56 -8.48
C GLU A 124 -5.42 11.36 -7.06
N PHE A 125 -4.95 10.35 -6.31
CA PHE A 125 -5.34 10.13 -4.92
C PHE A 125 -4.97 11.29 -4.00
N ILE A 126 -3.90 11.99 -4.34
CA ILE A 126 -3.39 13.16 -3.59
C ILE A 126 -3.51 14.48 -4.38
N SER A 127 -4.34 14.53 -5.43
CA SER A 127 -4.42 15.70 -6.32
C SER A 127 -4.90 17.00 -5.63
N ASP A 128 -5.49 16.88 -4.45
CA ASP A 128 -5.91 17.98 -3.56
C ASP A 128 -4.92 18.25 -2.40
N ARG A 129 -3.82 17.48 -2.29
CA ARG A 129 -2.82 17.57 -1.22
C ARG A 129 -1.54 18.23 -1.73
N LYS A 130 -1.29 19.48 -1.32
CA LYS A 130 -0.16 20.27 -1.82
C LYS A 130 1.20 19.84 -1.26
N ASN A 131 1.23 19.26 -0.06
CA ASN A 131 2.46 18.97 0.68
C ASN A 131 2.81 17.47 0.69
N THR A 132 2.10 16.64 -0.05
CA THR A 132 2.33 15.20 -0.15
C THR A 132 2.92 14.87 -1.52
N ALA A 133 4.06 14.19 -1.52
CA ALA A 133 4.66 13.63 -2.74
C ALA A 133 4.43 12.10 -2.78
N MET A 134 4.18 11.58 -3.97
CA MET A 134 3.92 10.16 -4.21
C MET A 134 4.97 9.59 -5.17
N TYR A 135 5.61 8.50 -4.73
CA TYR A 135 6.70 7.84 -5.46
C TYR A 135 6.36 6.39 -5.75
N PHE A 136 6.93 5.86 -6.83
CA PHE A 136 6.67 4.52 -7.31
C PHE A 136 7.98 3.84 -7.71
N ILE A 137 8.27 2.71 -7.07
CA ILE A 137 9.37 1.81 -7.41
C ILE A 137 8.72 0.53 -7.94
N ARG A 138 8.88 0.27 -9.24
CA ARG A 138 8.39 -0.94 -9.88
C ARG A 138 9.54 -1.93 -10.04
N GLY A 139 9.67 -2.83 -9.09
CA GLY A 139 10.75 -3.81 -9.02
C GLY A 139 10.59 -4.75 -7.83
N ASP A 140 11.45 -5.75 -7.79
CA ASP A 140 11.56 -6.63 -6.63
C ASP A 140 12.04 -5.82 -5.42
N SER A 141 11.28 -5.85 -4.33
CA SER A 141 11.62 -5.17 -3.07
C SER A 141 12.98 -5.59 -2.53
N LYS A 142 13.39 -6.83 -2.78
CA LYS A 142 14.65 -7.42 -2.31
C LYS A 142 15.86 -7.06 -3.18
N SER A 143 15.64 -6.43 -4.33
CA SER A 143 16.72 -6.04 -5.23
C SER A 143 17.50 -4.83 -4.71
N SER A 144 18.82 -4.81 -4.94
CA SER A 144 19.69 -3.66 -4.61
C SER A 144 19.24 -2.38 -5.31
N GLU A 145 18.67 -2.49 -6.51
CA GLU A 145 18.15 -1.36 -7.28
C GLU A 145 16.95 -0.71 -6.58
N SER A 146 15.97 -1.50 -6.14
CA SER A 146 14.80 -1.00 -5.41
C SER A 146 15.20 -0.32 -4.10
N VAL A 147 16.12 -0.95 -3.35
CA VAL A 147 16.64 -0.39 -2.08
C VAL A 147 17.39 0.92 -2.31
N THR A 148 18.27 0.97 -3.31
CA THR A 148 19.02 2.18 -3.67
C THR A 148 18.05 3.30 -4.06
N ARG A 149 17.09 2.98 -4.90
CA ARG A 149 16.07 3.96 -5.33
C ARG A 149 15.23 4.50 -4.17
N LEU A 150 14.87 3.62 -3.22
CA LEU A 150 14.19 4.08 -2.00
C LEU A 150 15.06 5.04 -1.19
N LYS A 151 16.34 4.71 -0.97
CA LYS A 151 17.28 5.57 -0.24
C LYS A 151 17.43 6.96 -0.91
N GLU A 152 17.48 7.00 -2.23
CA GLU A 152 17.50 8.27 -2.97
C GLU A 152 16.22 9.11 -2.73
N ILE A 153 15.04 8.45 -2.72
CA ILE A 153 13.75 9.12 -2.45
C ILE A 153 13.67 9.60 -1.00
N LEU A 154 14.16 8.81 -0.06
CA LEU A 154 14.18 9.18 1.36
C LEU A 154 15.10 10.38 1.59
N GLY A 155 16.31 10.38 1.03
CA GLY A 155 17.36 11.34 1.41
C GLY A 155 17.71 11.14 2.89
N ASP A 156 17.57 12.20 3.68
CA ASP A 156 17.80 12.18 5.13
C ASP A 156 16.57 11.74 5.94
N ASP A 157 15.41 11.59 5.30
CA ASP A 157 14.19 11.12 5.98
C ASP A 157 14.31 9.63 6.33
N LYS A 158 13.63 9.25 7.43
CA LYS A 158 13.41 7.85 7.81
C LYS A 158 11.96 7.46 7.55
N ILE A 159 11.68 6.16 7.52
CA ILE A 159 10.32 5.62 7.34
C ILE A 159 9.61 5.65 8.70
N ASP A 160 8.46 6.31 8.79
CA ASP A 160 7.65 6.33 10.00
C ASP A 160 6.64 5.19 10.05
N PHE A 161 6.13 4.78 8.88
CA PHE A 161 5.26 3.61 8.76
C PHE A 161 5.63 2.80 7.51
N LEU A 162 5.97 1.55 7.73
CA LEU A 162 6.20 0.53 6.69
C LEU A 162 5.04 -0.46 6.71
N TYR A 163 4.43 -0.72 5.55
CA TYR A 163 3.40 -1.75 5.41
C TYR A 163 3.89 -2.86 4.48
N LEU A 164 3.93 -4.09 4.99
CA LEU A 164 4.44 -5.28 4.31
C LEU A 164 3.27 -6.16 3.85
N ASP A 165 3.04 -6.20 2.54
CA ASP A 165 1.96 -6.95 1.87
C ASP A 165 2.41 -7.44 0.47
N GLY A 166 3.68 -7.80 0.33
CA GLY A 166 4.30 -8.16 -0.96
C GLY A 166 4.45 -9.66 -1.15
N ASP A 167 5.52 -10.22 -0.62
CA ASP A 167 5.84 -11.64 -0.71
C ASP A 167 5.25 -12.40 0.47
N HIS A 168 4.33 -13.32 0.20
CA HIS A 168 3.59 -14.04 1.24
C HIS A 168 4.33 -15.30 1.76
N THR A 169 5.53 -15.58 1.26
CA THR A 169 6.37 -16.67 1.78
C THR A 169 7.09 -16.24 3.05
N TYR A 170 7.47 -17.21 3.90
CA TYR A 170 8.24 -16.94 5.12
C TYR A 170 9.56 -16.21 4.81
N GLU A 171 10.33 -16.70 3.84
CA GLU A 171 11.62 -16.11 3.46
C GLU A 171 11.46 -14.73 2.82
N GLY A 172 10.40 -14.54 2.03
CA GLY A 172 10.11 -13.27 1.37
C GLY A 172 9.79 -12.17 2.36
N ILE A 173 8.83 -12.39 3.26
CA ILE A 173 8.43 -11.40 4.27
C ILE A 173 9.55 -11.11 5.27
N LYS A 174 10.32 -12.15 5.68
CA LYS A 174 11.50 -12.00 6.54
C LYS A 174 12.54 -11.10 5.89
N LYS A 175 12.83 -11.34 4.61
CA LYS A 175 13.80 -10.55 3.87
C LYS A 175 13.38 -9.09 3.70
N ASP A 176 12.11 -8.85 3.40
CA ASP A 176 11.58 -7.48 3.33
C ASP A 176 11.72 -6.79 4.70
N PHE A 177 11.34 -7.45 5.79
CA PHE A 177 11.55 -6.89 7.14
C PHE A 177 13.01 -6.57 7.42
N GLU A 178 13.94 -7.51 7.19
CA GLU A 178 15.37 -7.33 7.43
C GLU A 178 15.95 -6.15 6.64
N ILE A 179 15.57 -5.99 5.37
CA ILE A 179 16.08 -4.91 4.51
C ILE A 179 15.55 -3.55 4.95
N TYR A 180 14.24 -3.44 5.23
CA TYR A 180 13.60 -2.15 5.38
C TYR A 180 13.54 -1.64 6.83
N SER A 181 13.67 -2.53 7.83
CA SER A 181 13.72 -2.12 9.25
C SER A 181 14.87 -1.18 9.57
N TYR A 182 16.01 -1.29 8.88
CA TYR A 182 17.14 -0.36 9.05
C TYR A 182 16.89 1.06 8.53
N LEU A 183 15.85 1.25 7.72
CA LEU A 183 15.46 2.55 7.16
C LEU A 183 14.37 3.24 7.98
N MET A 184 13.88 2.58 9.03
CA MET A 184 12.84 3.10 9.91
C MET A 184 13.35 4.20 10.85
N SER A 185 12.43 5.06 11.28
CA SER A 185 12.64 5.92 12.44
C SER A 185 12.65 5.09 13.73
N ASP A 186 13.29 5.61 14.79
CA ASP A 186 13.45 4.88 16.06
C ASP A 186 12.10 4.57 16.74
N ASP A 187 11.10 5.40 16.49
CA ASP A 187 9.71 5.24 16.95
C ASP A 187 8.76 4.75 15.84
N GLY A 188 9.30 4.22 14.75
CA GLY A 188 8.54 3.77 13.59
C GLY A 188 7.60 2.61 13.87
N LEU A 189 6.64 2.42 12.96
CA LEU A 189 5.66 1.35 12.98
C LEU A 189 5.83 0.45 11.76
N ILE A 190 5.73 -0.88 11.96
CA ILE A 190 5.75 -1.85 10.85
C ILE A 190 4.44 -2.65 10.88
N GLY A 191 3.64 -2.49 9.84
CA GLY A 191 2.41 -3.26 9.61
C GLY A 191 2.69 -4.49 8.74
N PHE A 192 2.03 -5.59 9.09
CA PHE A 192 2.06 -6.86 8.34
C PHE A 192 0.65 -7.22 7.94
N HIS A 193 0.45 -7.61 6.68
CA HIS A 193 -0.77 -8.28 6.24
C HIS A 193 -0.64 -9.80 6.32
N ASP A 194 -1.75 -10.51 6.21
CA ASP A 194 -1.82 -11.98 6.16
C ASP A 194 -1.30 -12.73 7.40
N ILE A 195 -1.27 -12.10 8.57
CA ILE A 195 -0.80 -12.74 9.81
C ILE A 195 -1.70 -13.90 10.30
N ASN A 196 -2.88 -14.08 9.70
CA ASN A 196 -3.87 -15.11 10.02
C ASN A 196 -4.30 -15.93 8.79
N THR A 197 -3.51 -15.91 7.71
CA THR A 197 -3.80 -16.64 6.47
C THR A 197 -3.07 -17.97 6.45
N PHE A 198 -3.83 -19.09 6.44
CA PHE A 198 -3.32 -20.47 6.48
C PHE A 198 -3.61 -21.19 5.15
N LYS A 199 -3.16 -20.62 4.03
CA LYS A 199 -3.29 -21.19 2.68
C LYS A 199 -1.92 -21.62 2.18
N ASP A 200 -1.89 -22.57 1.24
CA ASP A 200 -0.64 -22.95 0.58
C ASP A 200 0.01 -21.72 -0.06
N GLY A 201 1.30 -21.55 0.20
CA GLY A 201 2.08 -20.41 -0.27
C GLY A 201 1.92 -19.12 0.56
N HIS A 202 1.09 -19.12 1.60
CA HIS A 202 0.97 -18.01 2.55
C HIS A 202 1.59 -18.40 3.89
N GLU A 203 2.76 -17.86 4.20
CA GLU A 203 3.54 -18.22 5.39
C GLU A 203 3.88 -17.02 6.28
N VAL A 204 3.30 -15.84 5.99
CA VAL A 204 3.50 -14.61 6.79
C VAL A 204 3.22 -14.86 8.26
N TYR A 205 2.18 -15.65 8.59
CA TYR A 205 1.83 -16.01 9.96
C TYR A 205 2.98 -16.72 10.74
N LYS A 206 3.84 -17.48 10.04
CA LYS A 206 4.99 -18.15 10.66
C LYS A 206 6.02 -17.12 11.11
N TYR A 207 6.41 -16.24 10.20
CA TYR A 207 7.36 -15.17 10.50
C TYR A 207 6.79 -14.17 11.52
N TRP A 208 5.52 -13.81 11.39
CA TRP A 208 4.85 -12.96 12.38
C TRP A 208 4.91 -13.52 13.80
N ASN A 209 4.62 -14.81 13.99
CA ASN A 209 4.67 -15.48 15.29
C ASN A 209 6.09 -15.60 15.86
N GLU A 210 7.11 -15.49 15.05
CA GLU A 210 8.51 -15.42 15.47
C GLU A 210 8.86 -13.99 15.91
N ILE A 211 8.74 -13.02 14.99
CA ILE A 211 9.26 -11.67 15.16
C ILE A 211 8.50 -10.85 16.21
N LYS A 212 7.20 -11.03 16.37
CA LYS A 212 6.40 -10.26 17.34
C LYS A 212 6.85 -10.42 18.79
N LYS A 213 7.61 -11.48 19.12
CA LYS A 213 8.11 -11.73 20.47
C LYS A 213 9.18 -10.73 20.91
N ASP A 214 9.85 -10.11 19.95
CA ASP A 214 10.95 -9.18 20.18
C ASP A 214 10.49 -7.71 20.27
N TYR A 215 9.20 -7.45 20.01
CA TYR A 215 8.63 -6.11 19.93
C TYR A 215 7.33 -5.98 20.74
N LYS A 216 6.96 -4.77 21.07
CA LYS A 216 5.57 -4.45 21.40
C LYS A 216 4.74 -4.59 20.13
N TYR A 217 3.59 -5.26 20.22
CA TYR A 217 2.75 -5.51 19.05
C TYR A 217 1.25 -5.42 19.35
N GLU A 218 0.47 -5.26 18.29
CA GLU A 218 -0.99 -5.44 18.27
C GLU A 218 -1.39 -6.31 17.08
N GLU A 219 -2.49 -7.04 17.22
CA GLU A 219 -3.09 -7.86 16.16
C GLU A 219 -4.52 -7.41 15.91
N PHE A 220 -4.88 -7.24 14.65
CA PHE A 220 -6.20 -6.85 14.20
C PHE A 220 -6.76 -7.99 13.36
N ILE A 221 -7.47 -8.90 14.02
CA ILE A 221 -8.08 -10.10 13.45
C ILE A 221 -9.54 -10.10 13.87
N LYS A 222 -10.45 -10.27 12.93
CA LYS A 222 -11.88 -10.37 13.22
C LYS A 222 -12.16 -11.68 13.98
N PRO A 223 -12.72 -11.62 15.19
CA PRO A 223 -12.99 -12.80 16.00
C PRO A 223 -13.87 -13.82 15.25
N GLY A 224 -13.48 -15.11 15.31
CA GLY A 224 -14.24 -16.21 14.72
C GLY A 224 -14.24 -16.27 13.19
N SER A 225 -13.44 -15.44 12.52
CA SER A 225 -13.30 -15.44 11.08
C SER A 225 -11.96 -16.04 10.63
N ARG A 226 -11.94 -16.52 9.38
CA ARG A 226 -10.70 -16.87 8.66
C ARG A 226 -10.21 -15.70 7.81
N THR A 227 -10.28 -14.49 8.38
CA THR A 227 -9.75 -13.30 7.72
C THR A 227 -8.22 -13.28 7.72
N MET A 228 -7.66 -12.51 6.83
CA MET A 228 -6.21 -12.46 6.61
C MET A 228 -5.45 -11.87 7.80
N GLY A 229 -6.05 -10.92 8.52
CA GLY A 229 -5.48 -10.30 9.71
C GLY A 229 -4.36 -9.31 9.41
N ASN A 230 -4.24 -8.30 10.27
CA ASN A 230 -3.13 -7.36 10.25
C ASN A 230 -2.37 -7.38 11.58
N GLY A 231 -1.04 -7.33 11.52
CA GLY A 231 -0.15 -7.16 12.66
C GLY A 231 0.49 -5.78 12.64
N LEU A 232 0.80 -5.25 13.81
CA LEU A 232 1.52 -3.99 13.97
C LEU A 232 2.64 -4.16 15.00
N LEU A 233 3.88 -3.89 14.61
CA LEU A 233 5.02 -3.78 15.49
C LEU A 233 5.33 -2.32 15.81
N TYR A 234 5.74 -2.05 17.04
CA TYR A 234 6.25 -0.78 17.53
C TYR A 234 7.76 -0.91 17.74
N LEU A 235 8.56 -0.08 17.04
CA LEU A 235 10.02 -0.15 17.13
C LEU A 235 10.57 0.51 18.41
N ASN A 236 9.84 1.47 18.98
CA ASN A 236 10.16 2.00 20.31
C ASN A 236 9.86 0.94 21.37
N LYS A 237 10.88 0.63 22.15
CA LYS A 237 10.76 -0.26 23.33
C LYS A 237 10.07 0.43 24.51
#